data_02948222a817a75e45f133e062138e15
#
_entry.id   02948222a817a75e45f133e062138e15
#
_cell.length_a   1.000
_cell.length_b   1.000
_cell.length_c   1.000
_cell.angle_alpha   90.00
_cell.angle_beta   90.00
_cell.angle_gamma   90.00
#
_symmetry.space_group_name_H-M   'P 1'
#
loop_
_entity.id
_entity.type
_entity.pdbx_description
1 polymer ?
#
loop_
_entity_poly.entity_id
_entity_poly.type
_entity_poly.pdbx_seq_one_letter_code
_entity_poly.pdbx_strand_id
1 'polypeptide(L)'
;MKIWLLQASEPMPISNCNDRLWRMGMIAEELKKRNHDIVWFSNTFDHLKKQQLYNKDTIVNVTDNYSIYLIHAMGYKRNISVSRIINHKVIAKKFSRIAKKLDKPDLIYASFPTIDYAEEAIKYGKRNNVPVIIDIRDLWPDIFKHNLSKPLALIASPYINIMNYKTKKIMRQAFAINSISEAMLEWGLKKGNREKSKYDQYFYIGYDSNNRNIVETKEMNSIDKDKFNLSFFATINNQFDYEKIIELAKLLEKDKDIVINICGDGPQFAELKEKVKDVSNIKLLGWKEKEELNYILQNSKLGLAPYKNTFDFQMSVSNKFAEYISYGLPVILFSEGYMEKLLEDNECGIASQDTSKLCDFILDVKNDKQKYEAMSKNAQDLYQENFVAEKIYKNLVDYLEKIKEEVEKWNMH
;
A
#
# COMPACT_ATOMS: atom_id res chain seq x y z
N MET A 1 27.00 -0.78 1.03
CA MET A 1 26.62 -2.20 0.85
C MET A 1 26.10 -2.46 -0.55
N LYS A 2 26.22 -3.71 -1.02
CA LYS A 2 25.56 -4.16 -2.25
C LYS A 2 24.22 -4.82 -1.89
N ILE A 3 23.11 -4.29 -2.38
CA ILE A 3 21.77 -4.78 -2.07
C ILE A 3 21.00 -5.17 -3.33
N TRP A 4 20.30 -6.29 -3.27
CA TRP A 4 19.36 -6.68 -4.29
C TRP A 4 17.92 -6.43 -3.82
N LEU A 5 17.19 -5.66 -4.61
CA LEU A 5 15.76 -5.37 -4.41
C LEU A 5 14.94 -6.21 -5.39
N LEU A 6 13.95 -6.95 -4.90
CA LEU A 6 13.08 -7.78 -5.72
C LEU A 6 11.64 -7.29 -5.63
N GLN A 7 11.18 -6.59 -6.66
CA GLN A 7 9.79 -6.13 -6.78
C GLN A 7 9.41 -5.96 -8.26
N ALA A 8 8.36 -6.66 -8.70
CA ALA A 8 8.02 -6.78 -10.12
C ALA A 8 6.81 -5.92 -10.57
N SER A 9 6.18 -5.17 -9.68
CA SER A 9 4.85 -4.57 -9.98
C SER A 9 4.70 -3.12 -9.52
N GLU A 10 5.80 -2.44 -9.17
CA GLU A 10 5.79 -1.03 -8.79
C GLU A 10 6.37 -0.14 -9.89
N PRO A 11 5.99 1.15 -9.91
CA PRO A 11 6.65 2.16 -10.73
C PRO A 11 8.15 2.23 -10.44
N MET A 12 8.92 2.44 -11.49
CA MET A 12 10.38 2.47 -11.44
C MET A 12 10.91 3.82 -11.95
N PRO A 13 12.06 4.30 -11.47
CA PRO A 13 12.66 5.56 -11.92
C PRO A 13 13.35 5.39 -13.28
N ILE A 14 12.57 5.13 -14.33
CA ILE A 14 13.04 4.95 -15.71
C ILE A 14 12.30 5.89 -16.64
N SER A 15 12.92 6.29 -17.76
CA SER A 15 12.42 7.30 -18.70
C SER A 15 11.00 7.05 -19.23
N ASN A 16 10.56 5.80 -19.26
CA ASN A 16 9.23 5.42 -19.75
C ASN A 16 8.18 5.29 -18.61
N CYS A 17 8.51 5.69 -17.39
CA CYS A 17 7.64 5.58 -16.24
C CYS A 17 7.72 6.86 -15.40
N ASN A 18 6.76 7.77 -15.60
CA ASN A 18 6.67 9.04 -14.85
C ASN A 18 5.76 8.96 -13.62
N ASP A 19 5.33 7.74 -13.26
CA ASP A 19 4.46 7.55 -12.13
C ASP A 19 5.22 7.77 -10.80
N ARG A 20 4.50 8.24 -9.78
CA ARG A 20 5.05 8.38 -8.42
C ARG A 20 5.66 7.04 -7.96
N LEU A 21 6.87 7.09 -7.42
CA LEU A 21 7.51 5.93 -6.81
C LEU A 21 6.72 5.45 -5.59
N TRP A 22 6.60 4.13 -5.49
CA TRP A 22 6.01 3.47 -4.34
C TRP A 22 7.11 3.01 -3.38
N ARG A 23 6.76 2.14 -2.44
CA ARG A 23 7.63 1.73 -1.35
C ARG A 23 9.01 1.25 -1.80
N MET A 24 9.12 0.37 -2.80
CA MET A 24 10.43 -0.10 -3.27
C MET A 24 11.24 1.01 -3.92
N GLY A 25 10.60 1.85 -4.72
CA GLY A 25 11.24 3.01 -5.31
C GLY A 25 11.74 4.01 -4.27
N MET A 26 10.98 4.27 -3.21
CA MET A 26 11.38 5.15 -2.11
C MET A 26 12.56 4.57 -1.31
N ILE A 27 12.57 3.26 -1.08
CA ILE A 27 13.71 2.55 -0.47
C ILE A 27 14.96 2.69 -1.36
N ALA A 28 14.80 2.47 -2.67
CA ALA A 28 15.91 2.59 -3.62
C ALA A 28 16.47 4.02 -3.69
N GLU A 29 15.63 5.05 -3.64
CA GLU A 29 16.09 6.44 -3.60
C GLU A 29 16.84 6.77 -2.30
N GLU A 30 16.41 6.27 -1.16
CA GLU A 30 17.12 6.47 0.10
C GLU A 30 18.47 5.72 0.12
N LEU A 31 18.51 4.49 -0.41
CA LEU A 31 19.76 3.74 -0.59
C LEU A 31 20.73 4.45 -1.55
N LYS A 32 20.19 5.03 -2.65
CA LYS A 32 20.98 5.82 -3.62
C LYS A 32 21.61 7.06 -2.97
N LYS A 33 20.84 7.80 -2.16
CA LYS A 33 21.36 8.97 -1.39
C LYS A 33 22.56 8.61 -0.52
N ARG A 34 22.62 7.37 -0.02
CA ARG A 34 23.72 6.85 0.82
C ARG A 34 24.82 6.13 0.03
N ASN A 35 24.83 6.26 -1.29
CA ASN A 35 25.83 5.67 -2.19
C ASN A 35 25.96 4.13 -2.06
N HIS A 36 24.84 3.41 -1.86
CA HIS A 36 24.84 1.96 -1.90
C HIS A 36 24.81 1.42 -3.33
N ASP A 37 25.36 0.21 -3.54
CA ASP A 37 25.28 -0.52 -4.81
C ASP A 37 23.93 -1.22 -4.89
N ILE A 38 23.05 -0.79 -5.80
CA ILE A 38 21.69 -1.24 -5.89
C ILE A 38 21.46 -2.02 -7.18
N VAL A 39 20.93 -3.23 -7.06
CA VAL A 39 20.39 -3.97 -8.20
C VAL A 39 18.90 -4.25 -7.92
N TRP A 40 18.03 -3.58 -8.68
CA TRP A 40 16.60 -3.84 -8.58
C TRP A 40 16.16 -4.78 -9.70
N PHE A 41 15.69 -5.96 -9.32
CA PHE A 41 15.09 -6.91 -10.25
C PHE A 41 13.58 -6.65 -10.34
N SER A 42 13.13 -6.31 -11.55
CA SER A 42 11.73 -6.02 -11.85
C SER A 42 11.27 -6.75 -13.11
N ASN A 43 10.11 -6.37 -13.64
CA ASN A 43 9.46 -6.95 -14.80
C ASN A 43 9.38 -5.90 -15.92
N THR A 44 9.51 -6.33 -17.18
CA THR A 44 9.23 -5.46 -18.34
C THR A 44 7.74 -5.14 -18.50
N PHE A 45 6.86 -5.87 -17.83
CA PHE A 45 5.41 -5.68 -17.91
C PHE A 45 4.91 -4.73 -16.82
N ASP A 46 4.37 -3.58 -17.22
CA ASP A 46 3.70 -2.65 -16.32
C ASP A 46 2.37 -3.25 -15.84
N HIS A 47 2.31 -3.55 -14.54
CA HIS A 47 1.15 -4.15 -13.91
C HIS A 47 -0.07 -3.21 -13.89
N LEU A 48 0.14 -1.90 -13.78
CA LEU A 48 -0.92 -0.91 -13.65
C LEU A 48 -1.54 -0.63 -15.02
N LYS A 49 -0.70 -0.32 -16.02
CA LYS A 49 -1.11 0.05 -17.38
C LYS A 49 -1.38 -1.17 -18.27
N LYS A 50 -1.06 -2.40 -17.78
CA LYS A 50 -1.23 -3.67 -18.52
C LYS A 50 -0.53 -3.67 -19.88
N GLN A 51 0.66 -3.10 -19.94
CA GLN A 51 1.45 -2.98 -21.18
C GLN A 51 2.91 -3.42 -20.95
N GLN A 52 3.56 -3.82 -22.04
CA GLN A 52 5.00 -4.08 -22.04
C GLN A 52 5.77 -2.77 -22.20
N LEU A 53 6.72 -2.52 -21.29
CA LEU A 53 7.66 -1.41 -21.40
C LEU A 53 8.82 -1.76 -22.33
N TYR A 54 9.23 -3.04 -22.35
CA TYR A 54 10.31 -3.57 -23.20
C TYR A 54 9.97 -4.96 -23.68
N ASN A 55 10.42 -5.30 -24.91
CA ASN A 55 10.13 -6.59 -25.56
C ASN A 55 11.16 -7.69 -25.30
N LYS A 56 12.19 -7.41 -24.48
CA LYS A 56 13.25 -8.34 -24.11
C LYS A 56 13.77 -8.02 -22.71
N ASP A 57 14.56 -8.93 -22.13
CA ASP A 57 15.31 -8.64 -20.92
C ASP A 57 16.18 -7.41 -21.15
N THR A 58 16.07 -6.40 -20.27
CA THR A 58 16.72 -5.10 -20.45
C THR A 58 17.34 -4.66 -19.12
N ILE A 59 18.51 -4.06 -19.18
CA ILE A 59 19.15 -3.45 -18.03
C ILE A 59 19.09 -1.94 -18.23
N VAL A 60 18.60 -1.21 -17.23
CA VAL A 60 18.60 0.25 -17.20
C VAL A 60 19.51 0.69 -16.06
N ASN A 61 20.56 1.42 -16.37
CA ASN A 61 21.41 2.05 -15.36
C ASN A 61 20.79 3.40 -14.99
N VAL A 62 20.40 3.54 -13.72
CA VAL A 62 19.86 4.79 -13.17
C VAL A 62 21.02 5.71 -12.76
N THR A 63 22.07 5.14 -12.16
CA THR A 63 23.36 5.75 -11.86
C THR A 63 24.46 4.69 -12.02
N ASP A 64 25.72 5.05 -11.78
CA ASP A 64 26.87 4.14 -11.88
C ASP A 64 26.75 2.96 -10.87
N ASN A 65 26.13 3.19 -9.72
CA ASN A 65 25.94 2.20 -8.65
C ASN A 65 24.47 1.75 -8.49
N TYR A 66 23.56 2.12 -9.40
CA TYR A 66 22.17 1.70 -9.35
C TYR A 66 21.67 1.23 -10.71
N SER A 67 21.36 -0.04 -10.83
CA SER A 67 20.82 -0.67 -12.04
C SER A 67 19.49 -1.38 -11.79
N ILE A 68 18.62 -1.37 -12.79
CA ILE A 68 17.34 -2.07 -12.79
C ILE A 68 17.37 -3.15 -13.87
N TYR A 69 17.22 -4.40 -13.44
CA TYR A 69 17.13 -5.58 -14.31
C TYR A 69 15.67 -5.86 -14.62
N LEU A 70 15.21 -5.46 -15.79
CA LEU A 70 13.86 -5.67 -16.29
C LEU A 70 13.78 -7.03 -16.97
N ILE A 71 13.17 -7.99 -16.28
CA ILE A 71 13.04 -9.38 -16.74
C ILE A 71 11.79 -9.51 -17.61
N HIS A 72 11.98 -9.89 -18.87
CA HIS A 72 10.87 -10.04 -19.79
C HIS A 72 10.09 -11.35 -19.57
N ALA A 73 8.77 -11.20 -19.44
CA ALA A 73 7.81 -12.30 -19.42
C ALA A 73 6.51 -11.87 -20.11
N MET A 74 5.68 -12.83 -20.50
CA MET A 74 4.39 -12.55 -21.10
C MET A 74 3.52 -11.66 -20.20
N GLY A 75 2.79 -10.71 -20.78
CA GLY A 75 1.83 -9.89 -20.06
C GLY A 75 0.54 -10.61 -19.68
N TYR A 76 -0.34 -9.93 -18.95
CA TYR A 76 -1.66 -10.42 -18.57
C TYR A 76 -2.68 -9.27 -18.48
N LYS A 77 -3.94 -9.56 -18.83
CA LYS A 77 -5.03 -8.57 -18.80
C LYS A 77 -5.74 -8.49 -17.45
N ARG A 78 -5.87 -9.62 -16.74
CA ARG A 78 -6.61 -9.74 -15.47
C ARG A 78 -5.68 -10.05 -14.32
N ASN A 79 -5.95 -9.45 -13.14
CA ASN A 79 -5.16 -9.66 -11.93
C ASN A 79 -5.25 -11.10 -11.38
N ILE A 80 -6.35 -11.81 -11.64
CA ILE A 80 -6.49 -13.24 -11.36
C ILE A 80 -6.54 -13.94 -12.71
N SER A 81 -5.44 -14.59 -13.10
CA SER A 81 -5.32 -15.27 -14.39
C SER A 81 -4.14 -16.26 -14.43
N VAL A 82 -4.26 -17.28 -15.26
CA VAL A 82 -3.17 -18.24 -15.51
C VAL A 82 -1.95 -17.54 -16.12
N SER A 83 -2.16 -16.56 -17.00
CA SER A 83 -1.06 -15.79 -17.61
C SER A 83 -0.24 -15.03 -16.58
N ARG A 84 -0.85 -14.49 -15.51
CA ARG A 84 -0.13 -13.86 -14.41
C ARG A 84 0.71 -14.89 -13.62
N ILE A 85 0.16 -16.08 -13.38
CA ILE A 85 0.91 -17.17 -12.73
C ILE A 85 2.14 -17.56 -13.56
N ILE A 86 1.98 -17.69 -14.89
CA ILE A 86 3.08 -17.99 -15.80
C ILE A 86 4.12 -16.85 -15.78
N ASN A 87 3.67 -15.59 -15.84
CA ASN A 87 4.56 -14.42 -15.74
C ASN A 87 5.44 -14.53 -14.48
N HIS A 88 4.82 -14.72 -13.30
CA HIS A 88 5.54 -14.83 -12.03
C HIS A 88 6.58 -15.99 -12.02
N LYS A 89 6.23 -17.14 -12.56
CA LYS A 89 7.16 -18.28 -12.67
C LYS A 89 8.31 -17.99 -13.63
N VAL A 90 8.04 -17.33 -14.76
CA VAL A 90 9.08 -16.99 -15.75
C VAL A 90 10.07 -15.98 -15.17
N ILE A 91 9.59 -14.89 -14.54
CA ILE A 91 10.49 -13.90 -13.93
C ILE A 91 11.32 -14.52 -12.80
N ALA A 92 10.74 -15.37 -11.96
CA ALA A 92 11.45 -16.05 -10.88
C ALA A 92 12.56 -16.98 -11.42
N LYS A 93 12.26 -17.78 -12.45
CA LYS A 93 13.23 -18.66 -13.09
C LYS A 93 14.36 -17.90 -13.79
N LYS A 94 14.04 -16.80 -14.48
CA LYS A 94 15.04 -15.94 -15.11
C LYS A 94 15.91 -15.23 -14.07
N PHE A 95 15.31 -14.68 -13.01
CA PHE A 95 16.05 -14.13 -11.88
C PHE A 95 17.07 -15.13 -11.33
N SER A 96 16.65 -16.36 -11.04
CA SER A 96 17.54 -17.40 -10.53
C SER A 96 18.75 -17.72 -11.46
N ARG A 97 18.60 -17.50 -12.78
CA ARG A 97 19.70 -17.65 -13.75
C ARG A 97 20.61 -16.43 -13.79
N ILE A 98 20.02 -15.23 -13.75
CA ILE A 98 20.77 -13.95 -13.76
C ILE A 98 21.59 -13.82 -12.49
N ALA A 99 20.98 -14.08 -11.34
CA ALA A 99 21.60 -14.00 -10.02
C ALA A 99 22.90 -14.82 -9.89
N LYS A 100 23.02 -15.94 -10.61
CA LYS A 100 24.26 -16.77 -10.61
C LYS A 100 25.43 -16.13 -11.35
N LYS A 101 25.19 -15.10 -12.15
CA LYS A 101 26.19 -14.43 -12.99
C LYS A 101 26.64 -13.10 -12.41
N LEU A 102 25.98 -12.65 -11.36
CA LEU A 102 26.26 -11.39 -10.70
C LEU A 102 27.07 -11.60 -9.42
N ASP A 103 27.80 -10.59 -9.05
CA ASP A 103 28.46 -10.57 -7.76
C ASP A 103 27.44 -10.68 -6.62
N LYS A 104 27.83 -11.45 -5.62
CA LYS A 104 27.02 -11.71 -4.43
C LYS A 104 26.66 -10.39 -3.73
N PRO A 105 25.37 -10.16 -3.38
CA PRO A 105 24.98 -9.00 -2.56
C PRO A 105 25.24 -9.25 -1.07
N ASP A 106 25.31 -8.19 -0.29
CA ASP A 106 25.37 -8.27 1.17
C ASP A 106 24.02 -8.71 1.76
N LEU A 107 22.91 -8.28 1.15
CA LEU A 107 21.56 -8.71 1.51
C LEU A 107 20.58 -8.62 0.33
N ILE A 108 19.46 -9.34 0.45
CA ILE A 108 18.35 -9.32 -0.49
C ILE A 108 17.09 -8.83 0.24
N TYR A 109 16.44 -7.79 -0.30
CA TYR A 109 15.15 -7.29 0.16
C TYR A 109 14.08 -7.63 -0.86
N ALA A 110 13.20 -8.58 -0.54
CA ALA A 110 12.24 -9.15 -1.47
C ALA A 110 10.80 -8.85 -1.05
N SER A 111 10.07 -8.17 -1.91
CA SER A 111 8.65 -7.91 -1.71
C SER A 111 7.81 -9.19 -1.82
N PHE A 112 6.80 -9.30 -0.95
CA PHE A 112 5.83 -10.38 -0.95
C PHE A 112 4.40 -9.82 -1.08
N PRO A 113 3.55 -10.34 -2.01
CA PRO A 113 3.90 -11.30 -3.03
C PRO A 113 4.80 -10.65 -4.10
N THR A 114 5.56 -11.30 -4.95
CA THR A 114 5.32 -12.50 -5.76
C THR A 114 5.93 -13.75 -5.09
N ILE A 115 5.11 -14.77 -4.83
CA ILE A 115 5.52 -15.97 -4.08
C ILE A 115 6.70 -16.70 -4.73
N ASP A 116 6.62 -16.97 -6.07
CA ASP A 116 7.69 -17.68 -6.78
C ASP A 116 9.00 -16.89 -6.79
N TYR A 117 8.91 -15.54 -6.80
CA TYR A 117 10.07 -14.67 -6.79
C TYR A 117 10.75 -14.66 -5.41
N ALA A 118 9.97 -14.51 -4.35
CA ALA A 118 10.45 -14.61 -2.98
C ALA A 118 11.04 -16.01 -2.68
N GLU A 119 10.44 -17.08 -3.22
CA GLU A 119 10.97 -18.44 -3.08
C GLU A 119 12.38 -18.57 -3.69
N GLU A 120 12.62 -18.02 -4.89
CA GLU A 120 13.94 -18.05 -5.51
C GLU A 120 14.95 -17.16 -4.77
N ALA A 121 14.53 -16.02 -4.20
CA ALA A 121 15.37 -15.23 -3.32
C ALA A 121 15.84 -16.02 -2.10
N ILE A 122 14.92 -16.71 -1.41
CA ILE A 122 15.25 -17.59 -0.26
C ILE A 122 16.21 -18.71 -0.67
N LYS A 123 15.99 -19.36 -1.82
CA LYS A 123 16.88 -20.42 -2.33
C LYS A 123 18.29 -19.88 -2.62
N TYR A 124 18.38 -18.68 -3.22
CA TYR A 124 19.66 -18.03 -3.48
C TYR A 124 20.38 -17.67 -2.19
N GLY A 125 19.67 -17.02 -1.25
CA GLY A 125 20.24 -16.64 0.04
C GLY A 125 20.83 -17.80 0.80
N LYS A 126 20.10 -18.91 0.87
CA LYS A 126 20.59 -20.14 1.52
C LYS A 126 21.83 -20.74 0.87
N ARG A 127 21.91 -20.74 -0.47
CA ARG A 127 23.06 -21.33 -1.18
C ARG A 127 24.32 -20.49 -1.07
N ASN A 128 24.14 -19.18 -0.90
CA ASN A 128 25.26 -18.23 -0.95
C ASN A 128 25.53 -17.54 0.40
N ASN A 129 24.87 -17.96 1.48
CA ASN A 129 24.94 -17.33 2.80
C ASN A 129 24.67 -15.82 2.72
N VAL A 130 23.54 -15.44 2.10
CA VAL A 130 23.06 -14.06 1.99
C VAL A 130 21.77 -13.94 2.78
N PRO A 131 21.66 -12.99 3.72
CA PRO A 131 20.42 -12.73 4.43
C PRO A 131 19.33 -12.26 3.45
N VAL A 132 18.13 -12.85 3.58
CA VAL A 132 16.97 -12.48 2.77
C VAL A 132 15.88 -11.97 3.69
N ILE A 133 15.48 -10.71 3.46
CA ILE A 133 14.40 -10.04 4.17
C ILE A 133 13.17 -10.10 3.28
N ILE A 134 12.06 -10.62 3.81
CA ILE A 134 10.77 -10.67 3.12
C ILE A 134 9.90 -9.51 3.60
N ASP A 135 9.49 -8.64 2.67
CA ASP A 135 8.64 -7.47 2.93
C ASP A 135 7.19 -7.77 2.53
N ILE A 136 6.34 -8.05 3.52
CA ILE A 136 4.94 -8.42 3.32
C ILE A 136 4.11 -7.17 3.02
N ARG A 137 3.44 -7.15 1.87
CA ARG A 137 2.58 -6.06 1.39
C ARG A 137 1.16 -6.50 1.08
N ASP A 138 0.96 -7.83 1.00
CA ASP A 138 -0.34 -8.43 0.74
C ASP A 138 -0.39 -9.85 1.33
N LEU A 139 -1.57 -10.32 1.67
CA LEU A 139 -1.78 -11.54 2.45
C LEU A 139 -2.03 -12.78 1.57
N TRP A 140 -1.24 -12.91 0.48
CA TRP A 140 -1.33 -14.10 -0.36
C TRP A 140 -0.85 -15.35 0.39
N PRO A 141 -1.51 -16.50 0.25
CA PRO A 141 -2.70 -16.75 -0.58
C PRO A 141 -4.04 -16.56 0.15
N ASP A 142 -4.05 -16.12 1.42
CA ASP A 142 -5.27 -16.11 2.24
C ASP A 142 -6.34 -15.18 1.67
N ILE A 143 -5.96 -14.05 1.08
CA ILE A 143 -6.87 -13.13 0.42
C ILE A 143 -7.76 -13.84 -0.64
N PHE A 144 -7.26 -14.86 -1.32
CA PHE A 144 -8.04 -15.60 -2.32
C PHE A 144 -9.14 -16.45 -1.69
N LYS A 145 -8.95 -16.93 -0.45
CA LYS A 145 -9.98 -17.70 0.25
C LYS A 145 -11.17 -16.85 0.65
N HIS A 146 -10.93 -15.57 0.91
CA HIS A 146 -11.97 -14.63 1.35
C HIS A 146 -12.65 -13.92 0.18
N ASN A 147 -11.95 -13.70 -0.94
CA ASN A 147 -12.44 -12.89 -2.06
C ASN A 147 -12.97 -13.73 -3.25
N LEU A 148 -12.77 -15.05 -3.27
CA LEU A 148 -13.33 -15.91 -4.31
C LEU A 148 -14.71 -16.43 -3.92
N SER A 149 -15.62 -16.50 -4.91
CA SER A 149 -16.89 -17.21 -4.71
C SER A 149 -16.64 -18.70 -4.41
N LYS A 150 -17.54 -19.32 -3.64
CA LYS A 150 -17.40 -20.73 -3.21
C LYS A 150 -17.01 -21.71 -4.34
N PRO A 151 -17.66 -21.67 -5.55
CA PRO A 151 -17.28 -22.57 -6.64
C PRO A 151 -15.87 -22.31 -7.17
N LEU A 152 -15.48 -21.03 -7.32
CA LEU A 152 -14.15 -20.67 -7.77
C LEU A 152 -13.07 -21.00 -6.74
N ALA A 153 -13.37 -20.84 -5.46
CA ALA A 153 -12.46 -21.23 -4.36
C ALA A 153 -12.19 -22.74 -4.36
N LEU A 154 -13.22 -23.55 -4.63
CA LEU A 154 -13.07 -25.02 -4.71
C LEU A 154 -12.14 -25.42 -5.89
N ILE A 155 -12.37 -24.84 -7.07
CA ILE A 155 -11.53 -25.10 -8.26
C ILE A 155 -10.08 -24.63 -8.06
N ALA A 156 -9.90 -23.47 -7.42
CA ALA A 156 -8.57 -22.90 -7.16
C ALA A 156 -7.85 -23.54 -5.96
N SER A 157 -8.55 -24.32 -5.12
CA SER A 157 -8.05 -24.89 -3.87
C SER A 157 -6.71 -25.64 -4.01
N PRO A 158 -6.48 -26.50 -5.00
CA PRO A 158 -5.19 -27.18 -5.15
C PRO A 158 -4.03 -26.20 -5.33
N TYR A 159 -4.24 -25.16 -6.14
CA TYR A 159 -3.22 -24.14 -6.37
C TYR A 159 -3.02 -23.23 -5.14
N ILE A 160 -4.10 -22.86 -4.47
CA ILE A 160 -4.04 -22.10 -3.20
C ILE A 160 -3.26 -22.87 -2.13
N ASN A 161 -3.43 -24.20 -2.06
CA ASN A 161 -2.69 -25.04 -1.11
C ASN A 161 -1.19 -25.09 -1.44
N ILE A 162 -0.82 -25.16 -2.72
CA ILE A 162 0.58 -25.07 -3.17
C ILE A 162 1.17 -23.71 -2.78
N MET A 163 0.47 -22.61 -3.05
CA MET A 163 0.90 -21.28 -2.65
C MET A 163 1.07 -21.18 -1.13
N ASN A 164 0.12 -21.72 -0.36
CA ASN A 164 0.17 -21.70 1.09
C ASN A 164 1.39 -22.49 1.64
N TYR A 165 1.68 -23.65 1.07
CA TYR A 165 2.89 -24.42 1.41
C TYR A 165 4.18 -23.62 1.14
N LYS A 166 4.27 -22.98 -0.04
CA LYS A 166 5.42 -22.13 -0.40
C LYS A 166 5.53 -20.93 0.54
N THR A 167 4.42 -20.23 0.83
CA THR A 167 4.39 -19.11 1.75
C THR A 167 4.89 -19.49 3.14
N LYS A 168 4.40 -20.59 3.70
CA LYS A 168 4.91 -21.13 4.97
C LYS A 168 6.41 -21.36 4.96
N LYS A 169 6.92 -21.95 3.88
CA LYS A 169 8.35 -22.21 3.74
C LYS A 169 9.18 -20.93 3.60
N ILE A 170 8.70 -19.95 2.83
CA ILE A 170 9.33 -18.63 2.67
C ILE A 170 9.44 -17.93 4.01
N MET A 171 8.31 -17.77 4.72
CA MET A 171 8.27 -17.07 6.01
C MET A 171 9.14 -17.75 7.07
N ARG A 172 9.15 -19.11 7.13
CA ARG A 172 10.01 -19.85 8.04
C ARG A 172 11.50 -19.69 7.75
N GLN A 173 11.88 -19.51 6.50
CA GLN A 173 13.27 -19.52 6.04
C GLN A 173 13.85 -18.14 5.79
N ALA A 174 13.04 -17.09 5.85
CA ALA A 174 13.50 -15.73 5.79
C ALA A 174 14.43 -15.42 6.96
N PHE A 175 15.50 -14.66 6.70
CA PHE A 175 16.36 -14.12 7.75
C PHE A 175 15.55 -13.19 8.65
N ALA A 176 14.80 -12.28 8.05
CA ALA A 176 13.86 -11.40 8.72
C ALA A 176 12.57 -11.24 7.91
N ILE A 177 11.48 -10.91 8.60
CA ILE A 177 10.21 -10.52 8.00
C ILE A 177 9.97 -9.04 8.28
N ASN A 178 9.75 -8.28 7.22
CA ASN A 178 9.21 -6.94 7.29
C ASN A 178 7.77 -6.92 6.79
N SER A 179 7.04 -5.88 7.14
CA SER A 179 5.66 -5.68 6.69
C SER A 179 5.26 -4.21 6.73
N ILE A 180 4.07 -3.91 6.23
CA ILE A 180 3.49 -2.56 6.23
C ILE A 180 2.58 -2.28 7.43
N SER A 181 2.36 -3.27 8.30
CA SER A 181 1.64 -3.13 9.56
C SER A 181 2.07 -4.21 10.56
N GLU A 182 1.87 -3.98 11.83
CA GLU A 182 2.14 -4.98 12.87
C GLU A 182 1.32 -6.25 12.66
N ALA A 183 0.03 -6.12 12.33
CA ALA A 183 -0.86 -7.25 12.08
C ALA A 183 -0.37 -8.13 10.90
N MET A 184 0.16 -7.53 9.83
CA MET A 184 0.75 -8.30 8.74
C MET A 184 2.07 -8.98 9.13
N LEU A 185 2.86 -8.36 10.03
CA LEU A 185 4.04 -9.00 10.59
C LEU A 185 3.66 -10.26 11.39
N GLU A 186 2.69 -10.14 12.28
CA GLU A 186 2.18 -11.27 13.06
C GLU A 186 1.62 -12.38 12.17
N TRP A 187 0.90 -12.02 11.09
CA TRP A 187 0.45 -12.98 10.10
C TRP A 187 1.64 -13.74 9.47
N GLY A 188 2.70 -13.03 9.10
CA GLY A 188 3.90 -13.63 8.52
C GLY A 188 4.61 -14.59 9.48
N LEU A 189 4.77 -14.18 10.74
CA LEU A 189 5.35 -15.01 11.81
C LEU A 189 4.52 -16.28 12.06
N LYS A 190 3.20 -16.14 12.17
CA LYS A 190 2.26 -17.26 12.31
C LYS A 190 2.30 -18.19 11.10
N LYS A 191 2.37 -17.66 9.87
CA LYS A 191 2.54 -18.45 8.64
C LYS A 191 3.85 -19.23 8.63
N GLY A 192 4.92 -18.62 9.06
CA GLY A 192 6.23 -19.27 9.18
C GLY A 192 6.32 -20.27 10.33
N ASN A 193 5.36 -20.28 11.26
CA ASN A 193 5.46 -20.98 12.54
C ASN A 193 6.81 -20.71 13.20
N ARG A 194 7.13 -19.42 13.39
CA ARG A 194 8.37 -18.93 13.99
C ARG A 194 8.11 -17.84 15.00
N GLU A 195 8.93 -17.76 16.03
CA GLU A 195 8.94 -16.68 16.99
C GLU A 195 9.50 -15.40 16.36
N LYS A 196 9.08 -14.25 16.89
CA LYS A 196 9.57 -12.94 16.49
C LYS A 196 11.02 -12.78 16.90
N SER A 197 11.88 -12.50 15.94
CA SER A 197 13.28 -12.13 16.18
C SER A 197 13.45 -10.61 16.31
N LYS A 198 14.62 -10.15 16.81
CA LYS A 198 14.96 -8.72 16.86
C LYS A 198 15.00 -8.04 15.48
N TYR A 199 15.08 -8.83 14.43
CA TYR A 199 15.12 -8.35 13.05
C TYR A 199 13.73 -8.31 12.38
N ASP A 200 12.71 -8.92 12.97
CA ASP A 200 11.36 -8.90 12.41
C ASP A 200 10.68 -7.58 12.83
N GLN A 201 10.41 -6.70 11.85
CA GLN A 201 9.89 -5.35 12.10
C GLN A 201 8.82 -4.96 11.08
N TYR A 202 8.02 -3.96 11.40
CA TYR A 202 7.12 -3.34 10.44
C TYR A 202 7.50 -1.86 10.22
N PHE A 203 7.23 -1.40 9.01
CA PHE A 203 7.40 -0.02 8.61
C PHE A 203 6.19 0.36 7.78
N TYR A 204 5.40 1.30 8.22
CA TYR A 204 4.22 1.76 7.49
C TYR A 204 4.56 2.23 6.07
N ILE A 205 3.55 2.39 5.23
CA ILE A 205 3.72 3.09 3.95
C ILE A 205 3.70 4.58 4.26
N GLY A 206 4.82 5.24 4.01
CA GLY A 206 4.95 6.67 4.25
C GLY A 206 4.22 7.52 3.22
N TYR A 207 3.69 8.65 3.66
CA TYR A 207 3.15 9.69 2.81
C TYR A 207 4.07 10.92 2.83
N ASP A 208 4.38 11.47 1.64
CA ASP A 208 5.19 12.69 1.52
C ASP A 208 4.28 13.91 1.45
N SER A 209 4.27 14.70 2.52
CA SER A 209 3.49 15.92 2.61
C SER A 209 4.22 17.18 2.08
N ASN A 210 5.50 17.08 1.71
CA ASN A 210 6.31 18.23 1.31
C ASN A 210 5.93 18.81 -0.06
N ASN A 211 5.25 18.03 -0.90
CA ASN A 211 4.84 18.42 -2.26
C ASN A 211 3.37 18.87 -2.34
N ARG A 212 2.90 19.65 -1.36
CA ARG A 212 1.54 20.21 -1.35
C ARG A 212 1.50 21.57 -2.05
N ASN A 213 1.90 21.61 -3.31
CA ASN A 213 1.71 22.82 -4.10
C ASN A 213 0.23 23.06 -4.31
N ILE A 214 -0.29 24.14 -3.74
CA ILE A 214 -1.65 24.58 -3.97
C ILE A 214 -1.57 25.59 -5.10
N VAL A 215 -2.09 25.23 -6.25
CA VAL A 215 -2.34 26.17 -7.34
C VAL A 215 -3.81 26.51 -7.28
N GLU A 216 -4.15 27.72 -6.82
CA GLU A 216 -5.53 28.22 -6.95
C GLU A 216 -5.84 28.40 -8.43
N THR A 217 -6.55 27.46 -9.01
CA THR A 217 -7.11 27.57 -10.36
C THR A 217 -8.57 27.99 -10.29
N LYS A 218 -9.08 28.66 -11.33
CA LYS A 218 -10.49 29.07 -11.41
C LYS A 218 -11.49 27.89 -11.36
N GLU A 219 -11.02 26.66 -11.55
CA GLU A 219 -11.79 25.41 -11.49
C GLU A 219 -11.95 24.87 -10.06
N MET A 220 -11.28 25.44 -9.06
CA MET A 220 -11.33 25.05 -7.64
C MET A 220 -12.62 25.43 -6.93
N ASN A 221 -13.61 26.00 -7.59
CA ASN A 221 -14.95 26.27 -7.04
C ASN A 221 -15.81 25.02 -6.83
N SER A 222 -15.19 23.80 -6.93
CA SER A 222 -15.92 22.54 -6.79
C SER A 222 -16.31 22.19 -5.35
N ILE A 223 -15.66 22.82 -4.35
CA ILE A 223 -15.93 22.57 -2.92
C ILE A 223 -16.39 23.89 -2.26
N ASP A 224 -17.47 23.79 -1.50
CA ASP A 224 -17.98 24.91 -0.69
C ASP A 224 -17.24 24.94 0.66
N LYS A 225 -16.39 25.95 0.85
CA LYS A 225 -15.54 26.09 2.04
C LYS A 225 -16.33 26.37 3.33
N ASP A 226 -17.53 26.91 3.20
CA ASP A 226 -18.38 27.25 4.34
C ASP A 226 -19.14 26.03 4.88
N LYS A 227 -19.05 24.89 4.17
CA LYS A 227 -19.69 23.63 4.57
C LYS A 227 -18.75 22.74 5.39
N PHE A 228 -19.36 21.85 6.16
CA PHE A 228 -18.66 20.77 6.84
C PHE A 228 -18.40 19.64 5.84
N ASN A 229 -17.25 19.70 5.16
CA ASN A 229 -16.89 18.82 4.07
C ASN A 229 -16.30 17.50 4.58
N LEU A 230 -16.89 16.39 4.16
CA LEU A 230 -16.32 15.05 4.26
C LEU A 230 -15.78 14.67 2.89
N SER A 231 -14.56 14.18 2.78
CA SER A 231 -13.98 13.86 1.47
C SER A 231 -13.53 12.41 1.35
N PHE A 232 -13.88 11.80 0.23
CA PHE A 232 -13.41 10.50 -0.21
C PHE A 232 -12.80 10.62 -1.60
N PHE A 233 -11.61 10.04 -1.79
CA PHE A 233 -10.96 9.99 -3.11
C PHE A 233 -10.43 8.59 -3.42
N ALA A 234 -10.67 8.10 -4.61
CA ALA A 234 -10.22 6.76 -5.03
C ALA A 234 -10.34 6.53 -6.54
N THR A 235 -9.70 5.45 -7.02
CA THR A 235 -10.25 4.75 -8.19
C THR A 235 -11.54 4.07 -7.77
N ILE A 236 -12.67 4.46 -8.38
CA ILE A 236 -14.01 3.98 -8.02
C ILE A 236 -14.19 2.53 -8.46
N ASN A 237 -13.97 1.60 -7.54
CA ASN A 237 -13.96 0.15 -7.77
C ASN A 237 -14.61 -0.65 -6.63
N ASN A 238 -14.57 -1.98 -6.71
CA ASN A 238 -15.24 -2.91 -5.77
C ASN A 238 -14.65 -2.98 -4.34
N GLN A 239 -13.58 -2.26 -4.04
CA GLN A 239 -12.96 -2.28 -2.70
C GLN A 239 -13.75 -1.49 -1.66
N PHE A 240 -14.64 -0.59 -2.12
CA PHE A 240 -15.36 0.35 -1.28
C PHE A 240 -16.84 0.00 -1.14
N ASP A 241 -17.42 0.38 -0.03
CA ASP A 241 -18.83 0.18 0.30
C ASP A 241 -19.62 1.46 0.02
N TYR A 242 -20.05 1.62 -1.24
CA TYR A 242 -20.81 2.80 -1.66
C TYR A 242 -22.22 2.84 -1.09
N GLU A 243 -22.82 1.68 -0.80
CA GLU A 243 -24.15 1.62 -0.19
C GLU A 243 -24.14 2.27 1.20
N LYS A 244 -23.11 2.00 1.99
CA LYS A 244 -22.95 2.64 3.30
C LYS A 244 -22.65 4.14 3.21
N ILE A 245 -21.92 4.60 2.18
CA ILE A 245 -21.77 6.05 1.96
C ILE A 245 -23.13 6.69 1.69
N ILE A 246 -23.95 6.07 0.85
CA ILE A 246 -25.29 6.57 0.50
C ILE A 246 -26.21 6.56 1.72
N GLU A 247 -26.17 5.49 2.51
CA GLU A 247 -26.93 5.38 3.75
C GLU A 247 -26.53 6.47 4.75
N LEU A 248 -25.23 6.64 4.98
CA LEU A 248 -24.70 7.70 5.83
C LEU A 248 -25.11 9.11 5.34
N ALA A 249 -25.01 9.35 4.04
CA ALA A 249 -25.41 10.63 3.45
C ALA A 249 -26.89 10.92 3.70
N LYS A 250 -27.79 9.94 3.55
CA LYS A 250 -29.23 10.09 3.83
C LYS A 250 -29.51 10.39 5.29
N LEU A 251 -28.77 9.76 6.23
CA LEU A 251 -28.90 10.08 7.66
C LEU A 251 -28.49 11.52 7.96
N LEU A 252 -27.45 12.02 7.27
CA LEU A 252 -26.93 13.38 7.42
C LEU A 252 -27.70 14.46 6.60
N GLU A 253 -28.65 14.08 5.74
CA GLU A 253 -29.28 14.99 4.76
C GLU A 253 -30.09 16.13 5.39
N LYS A 254 -30.53 15.95 6.64
CA LYS A 254 -31.24 16.99 7.40
C LYS A 254 -30.35 18.18 7.74
N ASP A 255 -29.06 17.96 7.90
CA ASP A 255 -28.07 19.01 8.12
C ASP A 255 -27.51 19.49 6.78
N LYS A 256 -28.00 20.64 6.33
CA LYS A 256 -27.64 21.21 5.01
C LYS A 256 -26.20 21.75 4.94
N ASP A 257 -25.49 21.78 6.06
CA ASP A 257 -24.10 22.19 6.10
C ASP A 257 -23.12 21.04 5.89
N ILE A 258 -23.57 19.80 5.91
CA ILE A 258 -22.73 18.63 5.70
C ILE A 258 -22.76 18.21 4.22
N VAL A 259 -21.56 18.11 3.61
CA VAL A 259 -21.39 17.69 2.23
C VAL A 259 -20.35 16.57 2.14
N ILE A 260 -20.69 15.51 1.42
CA ILE A 260 -19.79 14.40 1.09
C ILE A 260 -19.26 14.60 -0.33
N ASN A 261 -17.97 14.88 -0.45
CA ASN A 261 -17.28 15.06 -1.72
C ASN A 261 -16.60 13.74 -2.13
N ILE A 262 -16.92 13.21 -3.30
CA ILE A 262 -16.35 12.00 -3.84
C ILE A 262 -15.52 12.34 -5.07
N CYS A 263 -14.19 12.16 -4.97
CA CYS A 263 -13.23 12.41 -6.03
C CYS A 263 -12.74 11.09 -6.62
N GLY A 264 -12.77 10.98 -7.93
CA GLY A 264 -12.23 9.81 -8.63
C GLY A 264 -13.10 9.39 -9.81
N ASP A 265 -12.56 8.40 -10.51
CA ASP A 265 -13.21 7.72 -11.64
C ASP A 265 -12.85 6.24 -11.58
N GLY A 266 -13.56 5.41 -12.34
CA GLY A 266 -13.27 3.98 -12.37
C GLY A 266 -14.45 3.12 -12.82
N PRO A 267 -14.27 1.79 -12.79
CA PRO A 267 -15.27 0.85 -13.35
C PRO A 267 -16.68 0.96 -12.75
N GLN A 268 -16.80 1.47 -11.52
CA GLN A 268 -18.10 1.61 -10.84
C GLN A 268 -18.63 3.05 -10.81
N PHE A 269 -17.92 4.02 -11.44
CA PHE A 269 -18.32 5.43 -11.37
C PHE A 269 -19.71 5.69 -11.98
N ALA A 270 -20.01 5.08 -13.12
CA ALA A 270 -21.33 5.24 -13.77
C ALA A 270 -22.48 4.68 -12.90
N GLU A 271 -22.25 3.52 -12.28
CA GLU A 271 -23.23 2.93 -11.35
C GLU A 271 -23.43 3.82 -10.11
N LEU A 272 -22.33 4.29 -9.52
CA LEU A 272 -22.38 5.20 -8.38
C LEU A 272 -23.14 6.48 -8.70
N LYS A 273 -22.91 7.07 -9.88
CA LYS A 273 -23.58 8.29 -10.33
C LYS A 273 -25.10 8.12 -10.37
N GLU A 274 -25.59 6.98 -10.87
CA GLU A 274 -27.04 6.68 -10.85
C GLU A 274 -27.62 6.52 -9.44
N LYS A 275 -26.85 5.87 -8.55
CA LYS A 275 -27.30 5.62 -7.17
C LYS A 275 -27.39 6.89 -6.32
N VAL A 276 -26.56 7.89 -6.60
CA VAL A 276 -26.50 9.12 -5.79
C VAL A 276 -27.29 10.30 -6.38
N LYS A 277 -27.94 10.14 -7.54
CA LYS A 277 -28.61 11.24 -8.25
C LYS A 277 -29.66 11.98 -7.41
N ASP A 278 -30.34 11.27 -6.50
CA ASP A 278 -31.36 11.80 -5.64
C ASP A 278 -30.88 12.07 -4.19
N VAL A 279 -29.56 12.07 -3.96
CA VAL A 279 -28.93 12.33 -2.63
C VAL A 279 -28.29 13.71 -2.67
N SER A 280 -28.96 14.67 -2.03
CA SER A 280 -28.67 16.10 -2.19
C SER A 280 -27.32 16.55 -1.61
N ASN A 281 -26.77 15.83 -0.63
CA ASN A 281 -25.53 16.16 0.09
C ASN A 281 -24.32 15.34 -0.37
N ILE A 282 -24.42 14.59 -1.49
CA ILE A 282 -23.27 13.97 -2.16
C ILE A 282 -22.90 14.77 -3.41
N LYS A 283 -21.63 15.11 -3.55
CA LYS A 283 -21.04 15.72 -4.75
C LYS A 283 -20.04 14.75 -5.39
N LEU A 284 -20.30 14.33 -6.63
CA LEU A 284 -19.34 13.58 -7.44
C LEU A 284 -18.47 14.57 -8.22
N LEU A 285 -17.20 14.67 -7.86
CA LEU A 285 -16.26 15.64 -8.43
C LEU A 285 -15.44 15.07 -9.61
N GLY A 286 -15.60 13.78 -9.93
CA GLY A 286 -14.82 13.10 -10.95
C GLY A 286 -13.34 12.95 -10.59
N TRP A 287 -12.52 12.61 -11.59
CA TRP A 287 -11.08 12.55 -11.41
C TRP A 287 -10.52 13.92 -11.08
N LYS A 288 -9.57 13.96 -10.13
CA LYS A 288 -8.88 15.16 -9.70
C LYS A 288 -7.38 14.96 -9.77
N GLU A 289 -6.67 15.93 -10.31
CA GLU A 289 -5.22 15.97 -10.27
C GLU A 289 -4.75 16.29 -8.83
N LYS A 290 -3.46 16.09 -8.60
CA LYS A 290 -2.88 16.17 -7.25
C LYS A 290 -3.12 17.53 -6.59
N GLU A 291 -2.97 18.60 -7.32
CA GLU A 291 -3.13 19.99 -6.83
C GLU A 291 -4.58 20.27 -6.43
N GLU A 292 -5.54 19.83 -7.26
CA GLU A 292 -6.97 19.95 -6.95
C GLU A 292 -7.36 19.12 -5.73
N LEU A 293 -6.84 17.87 -5.65
CA LEU A 293 -7.09 16.99 -4.51
C LEU A 293 -6.51 17.58 -3.21
N ASN A 294 -5.30 18.16 -3.26
CA ASN A 294 -4.70 18.87 -2.13
C ASN A 294 -5.62 19.99 -1.63
N TYR A 295 -6.17 20.79 -2.56
CA TYR A 295 -7.09 21.86 -2.21
C TYR A 295 -8.38 21.35 -1.57
N ILE A 296 -8.96 20.26 -2.11
CA ILE A 296 -10.16 19.62 -1.55
C ILE A 296 -9.89 19.13 -0.12
N LEU A 297 -8.78 18.41 0.08
CA LEU A 297 -8.44 17.85 1.40
C LEU A 297 -8.16 18.95 2.44
N GLN A 298 -7.52 20.05 2.05
CA GLN A 298 -7.30 21.19 2.96
C GLN A 298 -8.59 21.90 3.39
N ASN A 299 -9.63 21.85 2.55
CA ASN A 299 -10.94 22.43 2.86
C ASN A 299 -11.95 21.39 3.36
N SER A 300 -11.46 20.18 3.71
CA SER A 300 -12.25 19.12 4.32
C SER A 300 -12.11 19.16 5.85
N LYS A 301 -13.09 18.58 6.52
CA LYS A 301 -13.10 18.43 7.98
C LYS A 301 -12.84 16.97 8.38
N LEU A 302 -13.32 16.02 7.62
CA LEU A 302 -13.16 14.59 7.88
C LEU A 302 -12.77 13.85 6.60
N GLY A 303 -11.94 12.82 6.74
CA GLY A 303 -11.61 11.89 5.68
C GLY A 303 -12.48 10.64 5.73
N LEU A 304 -13.13 10.26 4.61
CA LEU A 304 -13.90 9.02 4.54
C LEU A 304 -13.05 7.89 3.97
N ALA A 305 -13.02 6.78 4.67
CA ALA A 305 -12.34 5.55 4.28
C ALA A 305 -13.35 4.38 4.24
N PRO A 306 -14.23 4.34 3.22
CA PRO A 306 -15.36 3.41 3.15
C PRO A 306 -14.93 2.04 2.63
N TYR A 307 -13.86 1.46 3.16
CA TYR A 307 -13.41 0.14 2.78
C TYR A 307 -14.41 -0.93 3.22
N LYS A 308 -14.62 -1.92 2.36
CA LYS A 308 -15.35 -3.13 2.76
C LYS A 308 -14.59 -3.83 3.88
N ASN A 309 -15.32 -4.42 4.83
CA ASN A 309 -14.73 -5.13 5.96
C ASN A 309 -14.19 -6.50 5.52
N THR A 310 -13.09 -6.51 4.77
CA THR A 310 -12.44 -7.72 4.26
C THR A 310 -11.14 -7.99 5.00
N PHE A 311 -10.71 -9.25 4.99
CA PHE A 311 -9.54 -9.72 5.74
C PHE A 311 -8.27 -8.91 5.48
N ASP A 312 -8.04 -8.50 4.24
CA ASP A 312 -6.88 -7.69 3.84
C ASP A 312 -6.94 -6.27 4.41
N PHE A 313 -8.12 -5.62 4.37
CA PHE A 313 -8.30 -4.29 4.96
C PHE A 313 -8.26 -4.29 6.49
N GLN A 314 -8.69 -5.39 7.12
CA GLN A 314 -8.58 -5.55 8.57
C GLN A 314 -7.12 -5.60 9.06
N MET A 315 -6.19 -6.06 8.22
CA MET A 315 -4.78 -6.27 8.59
C MET A 315 -3.86 -5.14 8.12
N SER A 316 -4.28 -4.30 7.16
CA SER A 316 -3.44 -3.31 6.51
C SER A 316 -3.72 -1.88 6.98
N VAL A 317 -2.78 -0.98 6.67
CA VAL A 317 -2.98 0.47 6.75
C VAL A 317 -2.96 1.02 5.33
N SER A 318 -4.01 1.71 4.93
CA SER A 318 -4.15 2.22 3.59
C SER A 318 -3.37 3.53 3.37
N ASN A 319 -2.94 3.78 2.14
CA ASN A 319 -2.31 5.06 1.77
C ASN A 319 -3.23 6.26 2.06
N LYS A 320 -4.55 6.09 1.86
CA LYS A 320 -5.53 7.16 2.14
C LYS A 320 -5.58 7.53 3.61
N PHE A 321 -5.44 6.54 4.50
CA PHE A 321 -5.36 6.80 5.94
C PHE A 321 -4.20 7.74 6.25
N ALA A 322 -2.99 7.40 5.80
CA ALA A 322 -1.80 8.24 5.99
C ALA A 322 -1.96 9.63 5.34
N GLU A 323 -2.61 9.70 4.19
CA GLU A 323 -2.87 10.94 3.49
C GLU A 323 -3.87 11.82 4.26
N TYR A 324 -5.00 11.29 4.73
CA TYR A 324 -5.96 12.06 5.54
C TYR A 324 -5.35 12.62 6.82
N ILE A 325 -4.70 11.78 7.62
CA ILE A 325 -4.10 12.23 8.88
C ILE A 325 -2.96 13.24 8.66
N SER A 326 -2.32 13.21 7.49
CA SER A 326 -1.31 14.21 7.12
C SER A 326 -1.89 15.62 6.93
N TYR A 327 -3.19 15.74 6.61
CA TYR A 327 -3.93 17.01 6.57
C TYR A 327 -4.60 17.32 7.91
N GLY A 328 -4.41 16.50 8.94
CA GLY A 328 -5.12 16.64 10.20
C GLY A 328 -6.61 16.32 10.08
N LEU A 329 -7.00 15.48 9.12
CA LEU A 329 -8.38 15.06 8.97
C LEU A 329 -8.64 13.82 9.85
N PRO A 330 -9.50 13.91 10.87
CA PRO A 330 -9.99 12.73 11.55
C PRO A 330 -10.68 11.79 10.56
N VAL A 331 -10.47 10.47 10.72
CA VAL A 331 -10.88 9.48 9.73
C VAL A 331 -12.16 8.77 10.14
N ILE A 332 -13.11 8.69 9.21
CA ILE A 332 -14.31 7.86 9.32
C ILE A 332 -14.07 6.56 8.54
N LEU A 333 -13.89 5.46 9.24
CA LEU A 333 -13.56 4.16 8.68
C LEU A 333 -14.78 3.21 8.73
N PHE A 334 -15.06 2.50 7.62
CA PHE A 334 -16.19 1.58 7.51
C PHE A 334 -15.79 0.11 7.72
N SER A 335 -14.53 -0.16 8.03
CA SER A 335 -14.01 -1.49 8.33
C SER A 335 -13.44 -1.55 9.73
N GLU A 336 -13.43 -2.73 10.29
CA GLU A 336 -12.76 -3.06 11.57
C GLU A 336 -11.29 -3.38 11.33
N GLY A 337 -10.54 -3.59 12.43
CA GLY A 337 -9.20 -4.17 12.39
C GLY A 337 -8.09 -3.19 12.76
N TYR A 338 -6.94 -3.29 12.08
CA TYR A 338 -5.73 -2.59 12.52
C TYR A 338 -5.83 -1.06 12.40
N MET A 339 -6.50 -0.55 11.35
CA MET A 339 -6.74 0.90 11.24
C MET A 339 -7.72 1.40 12.31
N GLU A 340 -8.75 0.60 12.68
CA GLU A 340 -9.64 0.91 13.81
C GLU A 340 -8.85 1.11 15.10
N LYS A 341 -7.97 0.14 15.43
CA LYS A 341 -7.08 0.26 16.59
C LYS A 341 -6.24 1.53 16.57
N LEU A 342 -5.68 1.90 15.40
CA LEU A 342 -4.90 3.14 15.27
C LEU A 342 -5.76 4.39 15.54
N LEU A 343 -7.03 4.39 15.10
CA LEU A 343 -7.95 5.51 15.35
C LEU A 343 -8.32 5.61 16.84
N GLU A 344 -8.57 4.48 17.49
CA GLU A 344 -8.92 4.41 18.92
C GLU A 344 -7.75 4.80 19.80
N ASP A 345 -6.57 4.19 19.59
CA ASP A 345 -5.37 4.42 20.40
C ASP A 345 -4.90 5.89 20.31
N ASN A 346 -5.21 6.58 19.21
CA ASN A 346 -4.79 7.97 18.98
C ASN A 346 -5.95 8.98 19.00
N GLU A 347 -7.16 8.57 19.30
CA GLU A 347 -8.35 9.44 19.37
C GLU A 347 -8.47 10.38 18.15
N CYS A 348 -8.26 9.84 16.92
CA CYS A 348 -8.21 10.64 15.70
C CYS A 348 -9.25 10.21 14.63
N GLY A 349 -10.36 9.63 15.06
CA GLY A 349 -11.45 9.21 14.17
C GLY A 349 -12.35 8.17 14.81
N ILE A 350 -13.13 7.52 13.95
CA ILE A 350 -14.01 6.41 14.34
C ILE A 350 -14.00 5.32 13.28
N ALA A 351 -14.12 4.08 13.71
CA ALA A 351 -14.42 2.94 12.86
C ALA A 351 -15.76 2.31 13.25
N SER A 352 -16.63 2.07 12.30
CA SER A 352 -17.87 1.33 12.52
C SER A 352 -18.46 0.82 11.21
N GLN A 353 -19.09 -0.34 11.28
CA GLN A 353 -19.96 -0.84 10.21
C GLN A 353 -21.40 -0.34 10.33
N ASP A 354 -21.76 0.25 11.46
CA ASP A 354 -23.06 0.85 11.73
C ASP A 354 -23.04 2.34 11.34
N THR A 355 -23.74 2.67 10.27
CA THR A 355 -23.82 4.03 9.73
C THR A 355 -24.52 5.01 10.66
N SER A 356 -25.39 4.55 11.56
CA SER A 356 -26.04 5.40 12.57
C SER A 356 -25.00 5.91 13.59
N LYS A 357 -24.09 5.04 14.04
CA LYS A 357 -22.99 5.43 14.93
C LYS A 357 -22.04 6.43 14.25
N LEU A 358 -21.76 6.22 12.95
CA LEU A 358 -20.93 7.17 12.19
C LEU A 358 -21.64 8.51 12.03
N CYS A 359 -22.95 8.51 11.81
CA CYS A 359 -23.76 9.73 11.74
C CYS A 359 -23.71 10.52 13.06
N ASP A 360 -23.99 9.86 14.17
CA ASP A 360 -23.97 10.48 15.51
C ASP A 360 -22.59 11.09 15.82
N PHE A 361 -21.52 10.36 15.51
CA PHE A 361 -20.16 10.84 15.68
C PHE A 361 -19.86 12.08 14.83
N ILE A 362 -20.27 12.09 13.55
CA ILE A 362 -20.05 13.23 12.65
C ILE A 362 -20.79 14.47 13.16
N LEU A 363 -22.03 14.32 13.61
CA LEU A 363 -22.82 15.41 14.17
C LEU A 363 -22.22 15.94 15.47
N ASP A 364 -21.74 15.06 16.33
CA ASP A 364 -21.08 15.43 17.58
C ASP A 364 -19.79 16.22 17.31
N VAL A 365 -18.90 15.70 16.45
CA VAL A 365 -17.66 16.40 16.07
C VAL A 365 -17.92 17.72 15.35
N LYS A 366 -18.97 17.82 14.52
CA LYS A 366 -19.35 19.08 13.87
C LYS A 366 -19.78 20.13 14.88
N ASN A 367 -20.52 19.74 15.92
CA ASN A 367 -21.09 20.64 16.91
C ASN A 367 -20.12 20.96 18.06
N ASP A 368 -19.05 20.20 18.23
CA ASP A 368 -18.02 20.42 19.25
C ASP A 368 -16.67 20.80 18.60
N LYS A 369 -16.43 22.09 18.49
CA LYS A 369 -15.21 22.64 17.90
C LYS A 369 -13.95 22.20 18.66
N GLN A 370 -14.00 22.12 19.99
CA GLN A 370 -12.84 21.72 20.79
C GLN A 370 -12.49 20.24 20.55
N LYS A 371 -13.50 19.38 20.49
CA LYS A 371 -13.36 17.98 20.13
C LYS A 371 -12.75 17.82 18.74
N TYR A 372 -13.27 18.54 17.74
CA TYR A 372 -12.71 18.53 16.39
C TYR A 372 -11.23 18.92 16.35
N GLU A 373 -10.88 20.05 17.01
CA GLU A 373 -9.50 20.56 17.03
C GLU A 373 -8.54 19.59 17.73
N ALA A 374 -8.97 18.96 18.82
CA ALA A 374 -8.19 17.92 19.50
C ALA A 374 -7.96 16.71 18.60
N MET A 375 -8.99 16.17 17.95
CA MET A 375 -8.89 15.03 17.04
C MET A 375 -8.04 15.36 15.81
N SER A 376 -8.17 16.58 15.27
CA SER A 376 -7.36 17.04 14.14
C SER A 376 -5.87 17.10 14.50
N LYS A 377 -5.55 17.60 15.68
CA LYS A 377 -4.19 17.61 16.22
C LYS A 377 -3.65 16.20 16.40
N ASN A 378 -4.42 15.32 17.02
CA ASN A 378 -4.05 13.93 17.22
C ASN A 378 -3.76 13.21 15.89
N ALA A 379 -4.56 13.47 14.85
CA ALA A 379 -4.31 12.96 13.51
C ALA A 379 -2.96 13.44 12.94
N GLN A 380 -2.65 14.74 13.12
CA GLN A 380 -1.36 15.29 12.70
C GLN A 380 -0.19 14.71 13.49
N ASP A 381 -0.33 14.56 14.80
CA ASP A 381 0.69 14.00 15.68
C ASP A 381 0.99 12.53 15.26
N LEU A 382 -0.07 11.73 15.06
CA LEU A 382 0.06 10.35 14.55
C LEU A 382 0.79 10.31 13.19
N TYR A 383 0.47 11.24 12.27
CA TYR A 383 1.19 11.33 10.99
C TYR A 383 2.66 11.66 11.22
N GLN A 384 2.96 12.66 12.02
CA GLN A 384 4.35 13.10 12.25
C GLN A 384 5.21 12.02 12.91
N GLU A 385 4.63 11.22 13.79
CA GLU A 385 5.33 10.15 14.50
C GLU A 385 5.57 8.94 13.61
N ASN A 386 4.57 8.53 12.82
CA ASN A 386 4.54 7.19 12.23
C ASN A 386 4.45 7.14 10.70
N PHE A 387 4.06 8.22 10.00
CA PHE A 387 3.71 8.16 8.59
C PHE A 387 4.48 9.11 7.67
N VAL A 388 5.42 9.89 8.19
CA VAL A 388 6.30 10.74 7.38
C VAL A 388 7.22 9.87 6.54
N ALA A 389 7.08 9.92 5.21
CA ALA A 389 7.80 9.05 4.27
C ALA A 389 9.31 9.11 4.46
N GLU A 390 9.91 10.30 4.58
CA GLU A 390 11.34 10.48 4.78
C GLU A 390 11.85 9.76 6.03
N LYS A 391 11.15 9.89 7.16
CA LYS A 391 11.51 9.21 8.43
C LYS A 391 11.42 7.70 8.29
N ILE A 392 10.34 7.20 7.68
CA ILE A 392 10.12 5.76 7.53
C ILE A 392 11.21 5.13 6.66
N TYR A 393 11.48 5.70 5.49
CA TYR A 393 12.45 5.08 4.56
C TYR A 393 13.89 5.26 5.04
N LYS A 394 14.19 6.37 5.75
CA LYS A 394 15.45 6.51 6.47
C LYS A 394 15.62 5.41 7.52
N ASN A 395 14.66 5.23 8.41
CA ASN A 395 14.70 4.20 9.46
C ASN A 395 14.77 2.78 8.89
N LEU A 396 14.08 2.53 7.76
CA LEU A 396 14.14 1.25 7.08
C LEU A 396 15.54 0.99 6.53
N VAL A 397 16.19 1.98 5.93
CA VAL A 397 17.57 1.80 5.42
C VAL A 397 18.58 1.69 6.59
N ASP A 398 18.44 2.46 7.67
CA ASP A 398 19.23 2.29 8.91
C ASP A 398 19.12 0.85 9.45
N TYR A 399 17.91 0.29 9.43
CA TYR A 399 17.68 -1.11 9.81
C TYR A 399 18.38 -2.11 8.86
N LEU A 400 18.38 -1.88 7.55
CA LEU A 400 19.06 -2.74 6.57
C LEU A 400 20.59 -2.70 6.75
N GLU A 401 21.14 -1.51 6.98
CA GLU A 401 22.57 -1.32 7.27
C GLU A 401 23.00 -2.03 8.55
N LYS A 402 22.18 -1.94 9.61
CA LYS A 402 22.42 -2.65 10.87
C LYS A 402 22.42 -4.18 10.69
N ILE A 403 21.50 -4.72 9.92
CA ILE A 403 21.50 -6.17 9.61
C ILE A 403 22.82 -6.56 8.93
N LYS A 404 23.25 -5.81 7.91
CA LYS A 404 24.51 -6.08 7.21
C LYS A 404 25.69 -6.11 8.16
N GLU A 405 25.82 -5.12 9.03
CA GLU A 405 26.93 -5.05 10.02
C GLU A 405 26.92 -6.23 11.01
N GLU A 406 25.74 -6.63 11.50
CA GLU A 406 25.62 -7.73 12.44
C GLU A 406 25.93 -9.09 11.76
N VAL A 407 25.50 -9.30 10.52
CA VAL A 407 25.80 -10.52 9.77
C VAL A 407 27.30 -10.63 9.45
N GLU A 408 27.98 -9.53 9.16
CA GLU A 408 29.42 -9.51 8.94
C GLU A 408 30.19 -9.93 10.21
N LYS A 409 29.79 -9.43 11.37
CA LYS A 409 30.40 -9.82 12.65
C LYS A 409 30.27 -11.31 12.94
N TRP A 410 29.12 -11.92 12.56
CA TRP A 410 28.92 -13.37 12.73
C TRP A 410 29.80 -14.22 11.79
N ASN A 411 30.06 -13.72 10.57
CA ASN A 411 30.90 -14.44 9.62
C ASN A 411 32.40 -14.31 9.91
N MET A 412 32.82 -13.41 10.82
CA MET A 412 34.21 -13.21 11.24
C MET A 412 34.59 -14.05 12.49
N HIS A 413 33.63 -14.64 13.16
CA HIS A 413 33.78 -15.56 14.31
C HIS A 413 33.41 -17.00 13.93
#